data_b7e3e4d8030f2decc3b6d20a8a2c55a1
#
_entry.id   b7e3e4d8030f2decc3b6d20a8a2c55a1
#
_cell.length_a   1.000
_cell.length_b   1.000
_cell.length_c   1.000
_cell.angle_alpha   90.00
_cell.angle_beta   90.00
_cell.angle_gamma   90.00
#
_symmetry.space_group_name_H-M   'P 1'
#
loop_
_entity.id
_entity.type
_entity.pdbx_description
1 polymer ?
#
loop_
_entity_poly.entity_id
_entity_poly.type
_entity_poly.pdbx_seq_one_letter_code
_entity_poly.pdbx_strand_id
1 'polypeptide(L)'
;MTREQARKAAEELVSRMTVEEKAGQLRFDAEAVERLGIPAYNWWNEALHGVARGGTATVFPQAIGMAAMFDDEFLEEIADAISTEARARYNVISAEGDRDIYHGLTMWSPNINIFRDPRWGRGHETYGEDPYLTSCMGKAFTRGLQGNGETMKTSACAKHFAVHSGPEALRHRFNAAASPKDMTETYMPAFKALVCEAGVESVMGAYNRTNGEPCCASPALMKLLREDWGFEGHFVSDCWAIRDFHENHKVTSKPTESAAMALKAGCDLNCGCTYQHLMEAYEEELISEEDITRSAVRVLTTRFLLGMLGDEGSEYDTIPYEVVECEDHQRMAYLAAIKSCVLLKNNGILPLDPDKCGTIGVIGPNANNRSSLIGNYHGVPSRYITVLEGIQDITRETNRVFYSQGCDLFRKCVEPLAKPDDRIAEAVAVAKRSDTVILVLGLDETLEGEEGDTGNSYNSGDKEDLLLPSPQRRLLQKVLEVGKPTVVILMAGSSIDIREAENKTDAILLSWYPGALGGRAVADLLFGKESPSGKLPVTFYRNEALDDMPDFTDYSMTGRTYRYYQGVPLYPFGYGLT
;
A
#
# COMPACT_ATOMS: atom_id res chain seq x y z
N MET A 1 27.55 7.51 9.14
CA MET A 1 28.16 6.26 9.73
C MET A 1 28.07 5.12 8.71
N THR A 2 29.18 4.42 8.42
CA THR A 2 29.12 3.24 7.53
C THR A 2 28.45 2.03 8.22
N ARG A 3 27.91 1.08 7.44
CA ARG A 3 27.33 -0.16 8.00
C ARG A 3 28.33 -0.95 8.85
N GLU A 4 29.61 -1.03 8.44
CA GLU A 4 30.65 -1.70 9.21
C GLU A 4 30.88 -1.04 10.58
N GLN A 5 30.90 0.31 10.61
CA GLN A 5 31.01 1.06 11.87
C GLN A 5 29.79 0.86 12.76
N ALA A 6 28.58 0.93 12.19
CA ALA A 6 27.32 0.71 12.91
C ALA A 6 27.26 -0.72 13.48
N ARG A 7 27.65 -1.72 12.70
CA ARG A 7 27.70 -3.12 13.16
C ARG A 7 28.69 -3.30 14.30
N LYS A 8 29.89 -2.74 14.20
CA LYS A 8 30.89 -2.81 15.27
C LYS A 8 30.38 -2.14 16.54
N ALA A 9 29.75 -0.98 16.44
CA ALA A 9 29.13 -0.31 17.60
C ALA A 9 27.99 -1.16 18.22
N ALA A 10 27.18 -1.80 17.38
CA ALA A 10 26.13 -2.71 17.83
C ALA A 10 26.72 -3.96 18.53
N GLU A 11 27.78 -4.57 17.98
CA GLU A 11 28.48 -5.70 18.60
C GLU A 11 29.03 -5.33 19.99
N GLU A 12 29.67 -4.16 20.12
CA GLU A 12 30.18 -3.64 21.39
C GLU A 12 29.04 -3.40 22.40
N LEU A 13 27.93 -2.77 21.96
CA LEU A 13 26.80 -2.52 22.83
C LEU A 13 26.11 -3.80 23.28
N VAL A 14 25.87 -4.75 22.37
CA VAL A 14 25.25 -6.05 22.65
C VAL A 14 26.11 -6.91 23.58
N SER A 15 27.44 -6.81 23.50
CA SER A 15 28.35 -7.55 24.41
C SER A 15 28.19 -7.17 25.89
N ARG A 16 27.59 -6.02 26.18
CA ARG A 16 27.31 -5.49 27.52
C ARG A 16 25.90 -5.81 28.01
N MET A 17 25.04 -6.40 27.15
CA MET A 17 23.65 -6.74 27.46
C MET A 17 23.55 -8.13 28.10
N THR A 18 22.56 -8.31 28.98
CA THR A 18 22.15 -9.65 29.42
C THR A 18 21.40 -10.38 28.33
N VAL A 19 21.22 -11.70 28.46
CA VAL A 19 20.45 -12.47 27.47
C VAL A 19 19.00 -11.97 27.35
N GLU A 20 18.37 -11.64 28.49
CA GLU A 20 17.03 -11.11 28.58
C GLU A 20 16.92 -9.74 27.86
N GLU A 21 17.90 -8.86 28.09
CA GLU A 21 17.94 -7.56 27.42
C GLU A 21 18.11 -7.70 25.91
N LYS A 22 18.95 -8.63 25.44
CA LYS A 22 19.09 -8.95 24.01
C LYS A 22 17.77 -9.45 23.43
N ALA A 23 17.11 -10.42 24.09
CA ALA A 23 15.83 -10.98 23.66
C ALA A 23 14.73 -9.92 23.62
N GLY A 24 14.70 -8.98 24.58
CA GLY A 24 13.76 -7.85 24.60
C GLY A 24 13.88 -6.90 23.40
N GLN A 25 15.08 -6.81 22.77
CA GLN A 25 15.25 -5.98 21.56
C GLN A 25 14.71 -6.64 20.28
N LEU A 26 14.39 -7.95 20.29
CA LEU A 26 13.93 -8.69 19.12
C LEU A 26 12.40 -8.63 18.94
N ARG A 27 11.73 -7.83 19.73
CA ARG A 27 10.28 -7.59 19.66
C ARG A 27 10.01 -6.26 18.98
N PHE A 28 8.87 -6.17 18.30
CA PHE A 28 8.46 -4.89 17.64
C PHE A 28 8.27 -3.75 18.66
N ASP A 29 7.92 -4.07 19.92
CA ASP A 29 7.76 -3.18 21.07
C ASP A 29 9.01 -3.28 21.98
N ALA A 30 10.20 -3.02 21.42
CA ALA A 30 11.47 -3.16 22.12
C ALA A 30 11.56 -2.29 23.37
N GLU A 31 11.89 -2.93 24.51
CA GLU A 31 11.98 -2.26 25.80
C GLU A 31 13.24 -1.42 25.93
N ALA A 32 13.21 -0.41 26.81
CA ALA A 32 14.41 0.36 27.14
C ALA A 32 15.44 -0.47 27.91
N VAL A 33 16.72 -0.21 27.66
CA VAL A 33 17.83 -0.70 28.51
C VAL A 33 18.53 0.53 29.10
N GLU A 34 17.92 1.11 30.15
CA GLU A 34 18.30 2.41 30.72
C GLU A 34 19.78 2.48 31.13
N ARG A 35 20.32 1.41 31.76
CA ARG A 35 21.71 1.35 32.16
C ARG A 35 22.72 1.44 31.01
N LEU A 36 22.29 1.19 29.77
CA LEU A 36 23.09 1.28 28.55
C LEU A 36 22.70 2.49 27.66
N GLY A 37 21.75 3.30 28.11
CA GLY A 37 21.26 4.45 27.35
C GLY A 37 20.44 4.08 26.12
N ILE A 38 19.87 2.88 26.08
CA ILE A 38 19.03 2.43 24.97
C ILE A 38 17.57 2.80 25.29
N PRO A 39 16.93 3.74 24.54
CA PRO A 39 15.53 4.04 24.75
C PRO A 39 14.63 2.92 24.23
N ALA A 40 13.42 2.81 24.77
CA ALA A 40 12.36 1.99 24.15
C ALA A 40 12.11 2.42 22.71
N TYR A 41 11.66 1.47 21.90
CA TYR A 41 11.41 1.75 20.48
C TYR A 41 10.34 0.82 19.91
N ASN A 42 9.38 1.40 19.17
CA ASN A 42 8.42 0.63 18.43
C ASN A 42 8.81 0.58 16.95
N TRP A 43 9.02 -0.65 16.44
CA TRP A 43 9.47 -0.92 15.07
C TRP A 43 8.34 -0.83 14.05
N TRP A 44 7.08 -0.88 14.49
CA TRP A 44 5.92 -0.88 13.61
C TRP A 44 5.57 0.53 13.16
N ASN A 45 6.03 0.88 11.97
CA ASN A 45 5.72 2.14 11.31
C ASN A 45 5.44 1.87 9.83
N GLU A 46 4.55 2.66 9.25
CA GLU A 46 4.13 2.51 7.87
C GLU A 46 4.23 3.86 7.13
N ALA A 47 4.62 3.80 5.85
CA ALA A 47 4.78 4.98 5.02
C ALA A 47 4.53 4.68 3.54
N LEU A 48 3.49 3.91 3.23
CA LEU A 48 3.24 3.41 1.87
C LEU A 48 3.00 4.53 0.85
N HIS A 49 2.24 5.57 1.23
CA HIS A 49 1.97 6.74 0.39
C HIS A 49 1.81 8.02 1.22
N GLY A 50 2.67 8.19 2.20
CA GLY A 50 2.71 9.18 3.24
C GLY A 50 2.91 8.51 4.59
N VAL A 51 3.36 9.23 5.61
CA VAL A 51 3.50 8.67 6.97
C VAL A 51 2.13 8.26 7.48
N ALA A 52 1.96 6.96 7.77
CA ALA A 52 0.66 6.37 8.04
C ALA A 52 0.33 6.33 9.53
N ARG A 53 -0.95 6.44 9.84
CA ARG A 53 -1.64 6.16 11.11
C ARG A 53 -1.13 6.93 12.34
N GLY A 54 0.02 7.55 12.28
CA GLY A 54 0.61 8.32 13.39
C GLY A 54 0.10 9.77 13.51
N GLY A 55 -0.94 10.19 12.79
CA GLY A 55 -1.51 11.53 12.80
C GLY A 55 -1.30 12.28 11.48
N THR A 56 -1.12 13.62 11.56
CA THR A 56 -1.07 14.49 10.37
C THR A 56 0.14 14.20 9.49
N ALA A 57 -0.11 14.03 8.19
CA ALA A 57 0.92 13.85 7.16
C ALA A 57 0.33 14.15 5.78
N THR A 58 1.19 14.49 4.81
CA THR A 58 0.81 14.54 3.40
C THR A 58 0.38 13.16 2.92
N VAL A 59 -0.79 13.06 2.29
CA VAL A 59 -1.31 11.82 1.73
C VAL A 59 -1.26 11.89 0.20
N PHE A 60 -0.32 11.13 -0.35
CA PHE A 60 -0.13 10.95 -1.79
C PHE A 60 -1.16 9.95 -2.37
N PRO A 61 -1.26 9.81 -3.70
CA PRO A 61 -2.01 8.69 -4.29
C PRO A 61 -1.51 7.34 -3.76
N GLN A 62 -2.41 6.37 -3.68
CA GLN A 62 -2.06 5.00 -3.30
C GLN A 62 -1.01 4.41 -4.27
N ALA A 63 -0.25 3.42 -3.82
CA ALA A 63 0.89 2.85 -4.54
C ALA A 63 0.56 2.46 -6.00
N ILE A 64 -0.59 1.83 -6.24
CA ILE A 64 -1.04 1.48 -7.59
C ILE A 64 -1.24 2.72 -8.48
N GLY A 65 -1.72 3.82 -7.93
CA GLY A 65 -1.83 5.10 -8.62
C GLY A 65 -0.46 5.70 -8.89
N MET A 66 0.46 5.64 -7.95
CA MET A 66 1.85 6.08 -8.17
C MET A 66 2.54 5.23 -9.24
N ALA A 67 2.28 3.92 -9.29
CA ALA A 67 2.78 3.05 -10.36
C ALA A 67 2.22 3.45 -11.74
N ALA A 68 0.97 3.94 -11.80
CA ALA A 68 0.35 4.41 -13.04
C ALA A 68 1.04 5.65 -13.64
N MET A 69 1.87 6.35 -12.88
CA MET A 69 2.69 7.45 -13.40
C MET A 69 3.79 6.96 -14.34
N PHE A 70 4.30 5.74 -14.18
CA PHE A 70 5.49 5.19 -14.87
C PHE A 70 6.70 6.15 -14.76
N ASP A 71 6.84 6.79 -13.60
CA ASP A 71 7.82 7.86 -13.32
C ASP A 71 8.50 7.55 -11.99
N ASP A 72 9.56 6.74 -12.05
CA ASP A 72 10.32 6.29 -10.89
C ASP A 72 11.18 7.42 -10.30
N GLU A 73 11.65 8.37 -11.11
CA GLU A 73 12.38 9.53 -10.63
C GLU A 73 11.48 10.40 -9.71
N PHE A 74 10.26 10.69 -10.14
CA PHE A 74 9.33 11.46 -9.33
C PHE A 74 8.85 10.67 -8.08
N LEU A 75 8.76 9.34 -8.17
CA LEU A 75 8.46 8.50 -7.01
C LEU A 75 9.57 8.54 -5.96
N GLU A 76 10.85 8.63 -6.38
CA GLU A 76 11.99 8.81 -5.46
C GLU A 76 11.87 10.15 -4.71
N GLU A 77 11.51 11.24 -5.39
CA GLU A 77 11.26 12.55 -4.78
C GLU A 77 10.08 12.49 -3.77
N ILE A 78 8.98 11.82 -4.12
CA ILE A 78 7.83 11.60 -3.22
C ILE A 78 8.28 10.84 -1.96
N ALA A 79 9.05 9.77 -2.12
CA ALA A 79 9.54 8.98 -1.00
C ALA A 79 10.53 9.77 -0.10
N ASP A 80 11.32 10.67 -0.69
CA ASP A 80 12.17 11.60 0.06
C ASP A 80 11.34 12.61 0.87
N ALA A 81 10.26 13.14 0.31
CA ALA A 81 9.31 13.99 1.05
C ALA A 81 8.66 13.24 2.21
N ILE A 82 8.23 11.99 1.99
CA ILE A 82 7.65 11.13 3.02
C ILE A 82 8.65 10.91 4.18
N SER A 83 9.89 10.56 3.87
CA SER A 83 10.92 10.34 4.90
C SER A 83 11.32 11.64 5.61
N THR A 84 11.23 12.78 4.94
CA THR A 84 11.41 14.11 5.55
C THR A 84 10.32 14.38 6.59
N GLU A 85 9.06 14.14 6.27
CA GLU A 85 7.96 14.28 7.23
C GLU A 85 8.08 13.28 8.39
N ALA A 86 8.52 12.05 8.10
CA ALA A 86 8.75 11.05 9.14
C ALA A 86 9.80 11.51 10.15
N ARG A 87 10.92 12.07 9.68
CA ARG A 87 11.96 12.66 10.54
C ARG A 87 11.45 13.86 11.34
N ALA A 88 10.78 14.80 10.70
CA ALA A 88 10.21 15.97 11.37
C ALA A 88 9.27 15.57 12.52
N ARG A 89 8.43 14.58 12.29
CA ARG A 89 7.50 14.04 13.30
C ARG A 89 8.26 13.33 14.42
N TYR A 90 9.19 12.43 14.06
CA TYR A 90 10.00 11.70 15.03
C TYR A 90 10.77 12.65 15.96
N ASN A 91 11.38 13.71 15.42
CA ASN A 91 12.15 14.66 16.19
C ASN A 91 11.33 15.32 17.31
N VAL A 92 10.10 15.75 17.00
CA VAL A 92 9.23 16.42 17.96
C VAL A 92 8.60 15.42 18.94
N ILE A 93 8.03 14.31 18.43
CA ILE A 93 7.28 13.35 19.23
C ILE A 93 8.21 12.60 20.21
N SER A 94 9.40 12.20 19.74
CA SER A 94 10.38 11.51 20.59
C SER A 94 10.98 12.43 21.66
N ALA A 95 11.07 13.74 21.40
CA ALA A 95 11.49 14.73 22.41
C ALA A 95 10.47 14.86 23.56
N GLU A 96 9.19 14.67 23.29
CA GLU A 96 8.12 14.59 24.31
C GLU A 96 8.08 13.22 25.03
N GLY A 97 8.97 12.28 24.67
CA GLY A 97 9.08 10.96 25.27
C GLY A 97 8.17 9.89 24.67
N ASP A 98 7.39 10.22 23.64
CA ASP A 98 6.55 9.24 22.95
C ASP A 98 7.36 8.50 21.88
N ARG A 99 7.40 7.16 22.00
CA ARG A 99 8.10 6.23 21.10
C ARG A 99 7.21 5.02 20.77
N ASP A 100 5.92 5.25 20.74
CA ASP A 100 4.92 4.22 20.48
C ASP A 100 4.80 3.90 18.98
N ILE A 101 3.88 3.01 18.64
CA ILE A 101 3.55 2.57 17.28
C ILE A 101 3.30 3.76 16.35
N TYR A 102 3.79 3.69 15.11
CA TYR A 102 3.67 4.72 14.07
C TYR A 102 4.41 6.05 14.32
N HIS A 103 5.28 6.11 15.33
CA HIS A 103 6.06 7.30 15.66
C HIS A 103 7.58 7.13 15.44
N GLY A 104 8.01 6.01 14.85
CA GLY A 104 9.42 5.70 14.60
C GLY A 104 9.89 6.01 13.18
N LEU A 105 11.08 5.48 12.86
CA LEU A 105 11.78 5.70 11.59
C LEU A 105 11.97 4.41 10.75
N THR A 106 11.43 3.29 11.21
CA THR A 106 11.52 1.99 10.52
C THR A 106 10.23 1.73 9.75
N MET A 107 10.21 2.09 8.46
CA MET A 107 9.01 2.04 7.62
C MET A 107 8.85 0.66 7.00
N TRP A 108 7.72 -0.01 7.29
CA TRP A 108 7.41 -1.31 6.71
C TRP A 108 6.77 -1.15 5.32
N SER A 109 7.50 -0.52 4.44
CA SER A 109 7.17 -0.17 3.04
C SER A 109 8.44 -0.19 2.20
N PRO A 110 8.36 -0.52 0.89
CA PRO A 110 7.19 -0.71 0.04
C PRO A 110 6.65 -2.13 0.01
N ASN A 111 5.39 -2.30 -0.40
CA ASN A 111 4.84 -3.59 -0.80
C ASN A 111 5.17 -3.86 -2.27
N ILE A 112 6.07 -4.81 -2.52
CA ILE A 112 6.55 -5.18 -3.87
C ILE A 112 6.09 -6.56 -4.33
N ASN A 113 5.03 -7.09 -3.72
CA ASN A 113 4.38 -8.28 -4.23
C ASN A 113 3.71 -8.00 -5.59
N ILE A 114 3.63 -9.01 -6.43
CA ILE A 114 3.04 -8.89 -7.76
C ILE A 114 1.52 -9.02 -7.68
N PHE A 115 0.80 -8.05 -8.23
CA PHE A 115 -0.65 -8.06 -8.33
C PHE A 115 -1.11 -9.07 -9.40
N ARG A 116 -0.95 -10.37 -9.09
CA ARG A 116 -1.18 -11.48 -10.04
C ARG A 116 -2.65 -11.78 -10.30
N ASP A 117 -3.53 -11.53 -9.32
CA ASP A 117 -4.96 -11.84 -9.39
C ASP A 117 -5.79 -10.57 -9.19
N PRO A 118 -6.68 -10.20 -10.13
CA PRO A 118 -7.42 -8.94 -10.06
C PRO A 118 -8.43 -8.87 -8.90
N ARG A 119 -8.66 -9.97 -8.18
CA ARG A 119 -9.53 -10.02 -6.99
C ARG A 119 -8.81 -9.63 -5.71
N TRP A 120 -7.48 -9.65 -5.69
CA TRP A 120 -6.71 -9.41 -4.47
C TRP A 120 -6.90 -7.99 -3.93
N GLY A 121 -7.47 -7.89 -2.70
CA GLY A 121 -7.80 -6.62 -2.07
C GLY A 121 -6.61 -5.72 -1.80
N ARG A 122 -5.46 -6.27 -1.37
CA ARG A 122 -4.22 -5.51 -1.15
C ARG A 122 -3.44 -5.20 -2.44
N GLY A 123 -3.97 -5.59 -3.59
CA GLY A 123 -3.33 -5.26 -4.88
C GLY A 123 -3.09 -3.77 -5.08
N HIS A 124 -3.96 -2.90 -4.54
CA HIS A 124 -3.78 -1.45 -4.62
C HIS A 124 -2.58 -0.92 -3.81
N GLU A 125 -2.04 -1.71 -2.87
CA GLU A 125 -0.83 -1.37 -2.11
C GLU A 125 0.46 -1.62 -2.91
N THR A 126 0.36 -2.22 -4.10
CA THR A 126 1.50 -2.66 -4.92
C THR A 126 1.74 -1.76 -6.13
N TYR A 127 2.86 -1.98 -6.81
CA TYR A 127 3.18 -1.31 -8.07
C TYR A 127 2.67 -2.06 -9.30
N GLY A 128 1.70 -2.97 -9.13
CA GLY A 128 1.01 -3.65 -10.20
C GLY A 128 1.51 -5.05 -10.52
N GLU A 129 1.29 -5.48 -11.75
CA GLU A 129 1.47 -6.88 -12.16
C GLU A 129 2.80 -7.19 -12.85
N ASP A 130 3.57 -6.15 -13.20
CA ASP A 130 4.83 -6.31 -13.93
C ASP A 130 6.05 -6.32 -13.01
N PRO A 131 6.89 -7.37 -13.04
CA PRO A 131 8.06 -7.47 -12.17
C PRO A 131 9.12 -6.39 -12.42
N TYR A 132 9.24 -5.90 -13.66
CA TYR A 132 10.22 -4.86 -14.00
C TYR A 132 9.76 -3.49 -13.49
N LEU A 133 8.51 -3.10 -13.77
CA LEU A 133 7.93 -1.87 -13.24
C LEU A 133 8.00 -1.86 -11.70
N THR A 134 7.60 -2.98 -11.06
CA THR A 134 7.67 -3.13 -9.60
C THR A 134 9.10 -2.98 -9.08
N SER A 135 10.09 -3.51 -9.81
CA SER A 135 11.50 -3.34 -9.43
C SER A 135 11.98 -1.89 -9.55
N CYS A 136 11.61 -1.19 -10.62
CA CYS A 136 11.99 0.22 -10.81
C CYS A 136 11.34 1.12 -9.74
N MET A 137 10.03 1.03 -9.58
CA MET A 137 9.29 1.81 -8.60
C MET A 137 9.72 1.49 -7.16
N GLY A 138 9.89 0.20 -6.84
CA GLY A 138 10.33 -0.24 -5.51
C GLY A 138 11.74 0.25 -5.15
N LYS A 139 12.68 0.24 -6.11
CA LYS A 139 14.04 0.80 -5.90
C LYS A 139 14.00 2.30 -5.64
N ALA A 140 13.27 3.04 -6.46
CA ALA A 140 13.12 4.48 -6.32
C ALA A 140 12.52 4.85 -4.95
N PHE A 141 11.43 4.18 -4.57
CA PHE A 141 10.79 4.38 -3.28
C PHE A 141 11.72 4.06 -2.11
N THR A 142 12.47 2.95 -2.19
CA THR A 142 13.46 2.57 -1.17
C THR A 142 14.56 3.62 -1.03
N ARG A 143 15.09 4.14 -2.15
CA ARG A 143 16.15 5.17 -2.12
C ARG A 143 15.66 6.47 -1.51
N GLY A 144 14.47 6.94 -1.91
CA GLY A 144 13.89 8.15 -1.35
C GLY A 144 13.58 8.01 0.16
N LEU A 145 13.05 6.86 0.60
CA LEU A 145 12.86 6.63 2.03
C LEU A 145 14.17 6.59 2.82
N GLN A 146 15.18 5.88 2.33
CA GLN A 146 16.45 5.73 3.05
C GLN A 146 17.36 6.97 2.95
N GLY A 147 17.13 7.79 1.92
CA GLY A 147 17.95 8.97 1.66
C GLY A 147 19.38 8.61 1.24
N ASN A 148 20.19 9.63 1.00
CA ASN A 148 21.58 9.50 0.55
C ASN A 148 22.57 10.23 1.46
N GLY A 149 22.17 10.57 2.69
CA GLY A 149 22.98 11.25 3.69
C GLY A 149 24.03 10.35 4.37
N GLU A 150 24.76 10.92 5.32
CA GLU A 150 25.72 10.16 6.15
C GLU A 150 25.01 9.22 7.12
N THR A 151 23.79 9.60 7.54
CA THR A 151 22.87 8.80 8.35
C THR A 151 21.73 8.33 7.47
N MET A 152 21.20 7.15 7.72
CA MET A 152 19.97 6.67 7.05
C MET A 152 18.78 7.52 7.50
N LYS A 153 17.99 8.07 6.55
CA LYS A 153 16.90 8.99 6.84
C LYS A 153 15.72 8.26 7.51
N THR A 154 15.24 7.19 6.89
CA THR A 154 14.35 6.17 7.48
C THR A 154 14.78 4.81 6.95
N SER A 155 14.41 3.71 7.59
CA SER A 155 14.65 2.41 6.98
C SER A 155 13.45 2.00 6.14
N ALA A 156 13.68 1.49 4.94
CA ALA A 156 12.67 0.85 4.11
C ALA A 156 12.60 -0.66 4.38
N CYS A 157 11.46 -1.28 4.06
CA CYS A 157 11.24 -2.71 4.24
C CYS A 157 10.57 -3.31 3.01
N ALA A 158 11.26 -4.20 2.31
CA ALA A 158 10.69 -4.94 1.20
C ALA A 158 9.72 -6.01 1.71
N LYS A 159 8.44 -5.90 1.36
CA LYS A 159 7.40 -6.82 1.84
C LYS A 159 6.48 -7.29 0.72
N HIS A 160 5.89 -8.46 0.88
CA HIS A 160 6.05 -9.51 1.89
C HIS A 160 6.82 -10.67 1.26
N PHE A 161 7.99 -10.97 1.80
CA PHE A 161 8.89 -11.98 1.24
C PHE A 161 8.41 -13.40 1.62
N ALA A 162 7.99 -14.25 0.68
CA ALA A 162 8.34 -14.03 -0.71
C ALA A 162 7.10 -14.04 -1.65
N VAL A 163 6.31 -15.07 -1.66
CA VAL A 163 5.23 -15.29 -2.61
C VAL A 163 3.88 -15.05 -1.90
N HIS A 164 3.41 -13.81 -1.93
CA HIS A 164 2.21 -13.38 -1.23
C HIS A 164 1.39 -12.43 -2.10
N SER A 165 0.18 -12.84 -2.50
CA SER A 165 -0.74 -12.06 -3.34
C SER A 165 -2.17 -12.57 -3.20
N GLY A 166 -2.65 -12.75 -1.95
CA GLY A 166 -3.96 -13.29 -1.62
C GLY A 166 -4.10 -14.82 -1.83
N PRO A 167 -5.24 -15.39 -1.51
CA PRO A 167 -6.42 -14.73 -0.96
C PRO A 167 -6.24 -14.28 0.50
N GLU A 168 -6.79 -13.11 0.85
CA GLU A 168 -6.64 -12.53 2.20
C GLU A 168 -7.26 -13.40 3.29
N ALA A 169 -8.44 -13.96 3.07
CA ALA A 169 -9.11 -14.84 4.03
C ALA A 169 -8.31 -16.11 4.38
N LEU A 170 -7.29 -16.45 3.60
CA LEU A 170 -6.46 -17.64 3.80
C LEU A 170 -5.01 -17.30 4.16
N ARG A 171 -4.63 -16.02 4.26
CA ARG A 171 -3.24 -15.57 4.37
C ARG A 171 -2.43 -16.26 5.47
N HIS A 172 -3.08 -16.61 6.58
CA HIS A 172 -2.46 -17.28 7.72
C HIS A 172 -2.20 -18.79 7.54
N ARG A 173 -2.74 -19.42 6.51
CA ARG A 173 -2.72 -20.89 6.40
C ARG A 173 -2.42 -21.47 5.03
N PHE A 174 -2.47 -20.68 3.96
CA PHE A 174 -2.21 -21.24 2.65
C PHE A 174 -0.72 -21.53 2.40
N ASN A 175 -0.45 -22.35 1.40
CA ASN A 175 0.88 -22.64 0.91
C ASN A 175 0.97 -22.21 -0.56
N ALA A 176 1.74 -21.18 -0.84
CA ALA A 176 2.00 -20.72 -2.19
C ALA A 176 2.96 -21.70 -2.89
N ALA A 177 2.42 -22.57 -3.74
CA ALA A 177 3.20 -23.47 -4.57
C ALA A 177 3.56 -22.75 -5.88
N ALA A 178 4.79 -22.27 -5.98
CA ALA A 178 5.31 -21.59 -7.17
C ALA A 178 6.43 -22.40 -7.83
N SER A 179 6.38 -22.49 -9.17
CA SER A 179 7.42 -23.18 -9.94
C SER A 179 8.75 -22.41 -9.88
N PRO A 180 9.91 -23.06 -10.09
CA PRO A 180 11.19 -22.35 -10.18
C PRO A 180 11.19 -21.25 -11.24
N LYS A 181 10.45 -21.43 -12.33
CA LYS A 181 10.27 -20.43 -13.38
C LYS A 181 9.51 -19.22 -12.84
N ASP A 182 8.35 -19.43 -12.24
CA ASP A 182 7.51 -18.33 -11.71
C ASP A 182 8.21 -17.59 -10.57
N MET A 183 8.95 -18.32 -9.72
CA MET A 183 9.83 -17.72 -8.71
C MET A 183 10.83 -16.75 -9.34
N THR A 184 11.58 -17.22 -10.36
CA THR A 184 12.68 -16.46 -10.97
C THR A 184 12.18 -15.30 -11.84
N GLU A 185 11.10 -15.50 -12.58
CA GLU A 185 10.64 -14.53 -13.59
C GLU A 185 9.59 -13.55 -13.06
N THR A 186 8.91 -13.89 -11.95
CA THR A 186 7.76 -13.09 -11.46
C THR A 186 7.90 -12.69 -10.00
N TYR A 187 8.06 -13.63 -9.07
CA TYR A 187 7.93 -13.32 -7.64
C TYR A 187 9.20 -12.74 -7.00
N MET A 188 10.39 -13.10 -7.48
CA MET A 188 11.67 -12.71 -6.88
C MET A 188 12.35 -11.47 -7.49
N PRO A 189 12.12 -11.06 -8.74
CA PRO A 189 12.91 -9.97 -9.35
C PRO A 189 12.91 -8.67 -8.56
N ALA A 190 11.75 -8.24 -8.06
CA ALA A 190 11.66 -7.00 -7.29
C ALA A 190 12.41 -7.08 -5.95
N PHE A 191 12.29 -8.18 -5.21
CA PHE A 191 13.06 -8.39 -3.97
C PHE A 191 14.56 -8.38 -4.24
N LYS A 192 15.01 -9.08 -5.28
CA LYS A 192 16.42 -9.08 -5.68
C LYS A 192 16.89 -7.67 -6.02
N ALA A 193 16.13 -6.93 -6.78
CA ALA A 193 16.47 -5.56 -7.17
C ALA A 193 16.58 -4.63 -5.96
N LEU A 194 15.65 -4.70 -5.00
CA LEU A 194 15.71 -3.87 -3.81
C LEU A 194 16.89 -4.23 -2.90
N VAL A 195 17.22 -5.51 -2.77
CA VAL A 195 18.39 -5.96 -1.98
C VAL A 195 19.69 -5.58 -2.67
N CYS A 196 19.87 -5.99 -3.94
CA CYS A 196 21.17 -5.89 -4.62
C CYS A 196 21.47 -4.50 -5.19
N GLU A 197 20.44 -3.70 -5.55
CA GLU A 197 20.61 -2.45 -6.29
C GLU A 197 20.17 -1.21 -5.50
N ALA A 198 19.20 -1.35 -4.58
CA ALA A 198 18.75 -0.24 -3.73
C ALA A 198 19.27 -0.34 -2.28
N GLY A 199 19.83 -1.47 -1.86
CA GLY A 199 20.36 -1.66 -0.51
C GLY A 199 19.28 -1.51 0.57
N VAL A 200 18.09 -2.11 0.35
CA VAL A 200 17.00 -2.05 1.32
C VAL A 200 17.42 -2.56 2.70
N GLU A 201 17.10 -1.81 3.74
CA GLU A 201 17.57 -2.09 5.11
C GLU A 201 16.83 -3.25 5.77
N SER A 202 15.58 -3.46 5.46
CA SER A 202 14.85 -4.59 6.03
C SER A 202 14.02 -5.35 5.00
N VAL A 203 13.72 -6.60 5.33
CA VAL A 203 12.86 -7.48 4.55
C VAL A 203 11.86 -8.13 5.51
N MET A 204 10.57 -8.12 5.14
CA MET A 204 9.51 -8.72 5.95
C MET A 204 9.07 -10.05 5.35
N GLY A 205 9.13 -11.12 6.16
CA GLY A 205 8.62 -12.44 5.78
C GLY A 205 7.09 -12.48 5.79
N ALA A 206 6.51 -13.06 4.75
CA ALA A 206 5.06 -13.17 4.59
C ALA A 206 4.42 -14.14 5.62
N TYR A 207 3.10 -14.00 5.80
CA TYR A 207 2.30 -14.89 6.65
C TYR A 207 2.34 -16.36 6.22
N ASN A 208 2.20 -16.59 4.92
CA ASN A 208 1.99 -17.89 4.32
C ASN A 208 3.27 -18.77 4.27
N ARG A 209 3.06 -20.01 3.89
CA ARG A 209 4.14 -20.88 3.45
C ARG A 209 4.41 -20.67 1.96
N THR A 210 5.68 -20.80 1.57
CA THR A 210 6.09 -20.87 0.16
C THR A 210 6.74 -22.22 -0.08
N ASN A 211 6.21 -22.99 -1.04
CA ASN A 211 6.69 -24.34 -1.37
C ASN A 211 6.83 -25.26 -0.14
N GLY A 212 5.90 -25.14 0.81
CA GLY A 212 5.82 -25.96 2.02
C GLY A 212 6.49 -25.38 3.26
N GLU A 213 7.38 -24.40 3.13
CA GLU A 213 8.13 -23.79 4.23
C GLU A 213 7.48 -22.46 4.66
N PRO A 214 7.32 -22.19 5.98
CA PRO A 214 6.90 -20.88 6.46
C PRO A 214 7.87 -19.79 6.00
N CYS A 215 7.39 -18.70 5.42
CA CYS A 215 8.26 -17.66 4.88
C CYS A 215 9.20 -17.04 5.91
N CYS A 216 8.75 -16.92 7.17
CA CYS A 216 9.57 -16.39 8.28
C CYS A 216 10.60 -17.40 8.84
N ALA A 217 10.64 -18.64 8.34
CA ALA A 217 11.58 -19.67 8.79
C ALA A 217 12.02 -20.62 7.66
N SER A 218 11.97 -20.18 6.40
CA SER A 218 12.40 -20.98 5.26
C SER A 218 13.92 -20.94 5.08
N PRO A 219 14.62 -22.09 5.23
CA PRO A 219 16.04 -22.15 4.95
C PRO A 219 16.38 -21.79 3.50
N ALA A 220 15.53 -22.20 2.54
CA ALA A 220 15.73 -21.89 1.13
C ALA A 220 15.65 -20.40 0.84
N LEU A 221 14.64 -19.70 1.38
CA LEU A 221 14.47 -18.27 1.21
C LEU A 221 15.56 -17.48 1.94
N MET A 222 15.98 -17.91 3.14
CA MET A 222 17.05 -17.25 3.88
C MET A 222 18.41 -17.42 3.20
N LYS A 223 18.70 -18.60 2.64
CA LYS A 223 19.90 -18.80 1.83
C LYS A 223 19.92 -17.86 0.63
N LEU A 224 18.83 -17.82 -0.14
CA LEU A 224 18.70 -16.92 -1.29
C LEU A 224 18.93 -15.46 -0.88
N LEU A 225 18.30 -15.01 0.20
CA LEU A 225 18.38 -13.63 0.69
C LEU A 225 19.78 -13.28 1.20
N ARG A 226 20.32 -14.09 2.12
CA ARG A 226 21.55 -13.78 2.85
C ARG A 226 22.84 -14.15 2.08
N GLU A 227 22.86 -15.35 1.46
CA GLU A 227 24.06 -15.85 0.82
C GLU A 227 24.12 -15.47 -0.67
N ASP A 228 23.04 -15.69 -1.41
CA ASP A 228 23.06 -15.49 -2.85
C ASP A 228 22.92 -14.00 -3.23
N TRP A 229 22.15 -13.21 -2.48
CA TRP A 229 21.96 -11.76 -2.72
C TRP A 229 22.75 -10.85 -1.79
N GLY A 230 23.34 -11.39 -0.72
CA GLY A 230 24.19 -10.64 0.20
C GLY A 230 23.43 -9.65 1.09
N PHE A 231 22.20 -9.94 1.49
CA PHE A 231 21.42 -9.07 2.38
C PHE A 231 22.04 -9.01 3.79
N GLU A 232 22.39 -7.82 4.24
CA GLU A 232 23.04 -7.58 5.53
C GLU A 232 22.12 -6.95 6.59
N GLY A 233 20.95 -6.40 6.19
CA GLY A 233 19.99 -5.77 7.09
C GLY A 233 19.25 -6.75 8.00
N HIS A 234 18.23 -6.29 8.73
CA HIS A 234 17.43 -7.17 9.59
C HIS A 234 16.22 -7.75 8.84
N PHE A 235 15.82 -8.95 9.25
CA PHE A 235 14.63 -9.63 8.74
C PHE A 235 13.53 -9.61 9.81
N VAL A 236 12.36 -9.10 9.46
CA VAL A 236 11.21 -9.01 10.36
C VAL A 236 10.10 -9.97 9.93
N SER A 237 9.37 -10.55 10.87
CA SER A 237 8.15 -11.30 10.56
C SER A 237 7.00 -10.35 10.29
N ASP A 238 6.07 -10.72 9.42
CA ASP A 238 4.76 -10.10 9.41
C ASP A 238 4.05 -10.30 10.77
N CYS A 239 3.06 -9.46 11.06
CA CYS A 239 2.45 -9.41 12.38
C CYS A 239 1.72 -10.71 12.72
N TRP A 240 2.15 -11.37 13.79
CA TRP A 240 1.72 -12.71 14.24
C TRP A 240 2.07 -13.87 13.29
N ALA A 241 2.82 -13.68 12.21
CA ALA A 241 3.18 -14.74 11.26
C ALA A 241 3.93 -15.92 11.91
N ILE A 242 4.75 -15.68 12.95
CA ILE A 242 5.43 -16.77 13.66
C ILE A 242 4.44 -17.59 14.51
N ARG A 243 3.37 -16.99 15.02
CA ARG A 243 2.29 -17.70 15.72
C ARG A 243 1.61 -18.73 14.80
N ASP A 244 1.51 -18.42 13.52
CA ASP A 244 0.93 -19.32 12.53
C ASP A 244 1.63 -20.68 12.44
N PHE A 245 2.92 -20.77 12.81
CA PHE A 245 3.67 -22.04 12.77
C PHE A 245 3.00 -23.13 13.60
N HIS A 246 2.53 -22.80 14.81
CA HIS A 246 1.84 -23.75 15.69
C HIS A 246 0.31 -23.68 15.57
N GLU A 247 -0.28 -22.52 15.28
CA GLU A 247 -1.74 -22.38 15.20
C GLU A 247 -2.32 -22.79 13.85
N ASN A 248 -1.66 -22.44 12.74
CA ASN A 248 -2.23 -22.59 11.39
C ASN A 248 -1.42 -23.53 10.49
N HIS A 249 -0.10 -23.38 10.43
CA HIS A 249 0.77 -24.21 9.58
C HIS A 249 1.00 -25.61 10.13
N LYS A 250 0.91 -25.79 11.47
CA LYS A 250 1.15 -27.04 12.17
C LYS A 250 2.53 -27.64 11.92
N VAL A 251 3.53 -26.78 11.75
CA VAL A 251 4.94 -27.19 11.59
C VAL A 251 5.69 -27.26 12.94
N THR A 252 5.13 -26.63 13.97
CA THR A 252 5.54 -26.71 15.37
C THR A 252 4.34 -27.01 16.25
N SER A 253 4.54 -27.36 17.52
CA SER A 253 3.45 -27.71 18.44
C SER A 253 3.16 -26.65 19.49
N LYS A 254 4.14 -25.79 19.81
CA LYS A 254 4.02 -24.76 20.86
C LYS A 254 4.76 -23.46 20.48
N PRO A 255 4.48 -22.35 21.18
CA PRO A 255 5.10 -21.05 20.91
C PRO A 255 6.63 -21.03 21.01
N THR A 256 7.22 -21.74 22.00
CA THR A 256 8.68 -21.81 22.18
C THR A 256 9.37 -22.45 20.99
N GLU A 257 8.81 -23.52 20.42
CA GLU A 257 9.33 -24.16 19.22
C GLU A 257 9.22 -23.22 17.99
N SER A 258 8.13 -22.46 17.88
CA SER A 258 7.93 -21.50 16.78
C SER A 258 8.92 -20.34 16.87
N ALA A 259 9.12 -19.79 18.07
CA ALA A 259 10.12 -18.75 18.32
C ALA A 259 11.54 -19.24 17.97
N ALA A 260 11.90 -20.44 18.45
CA ALA A 260 13.18 -21.05 18.17
C ALA A 260 13.42 -21.33 16.68
N MET A 261 12.42 -21.87 15.99
CA MET A 261 12.49 -22.15 14.55
C MET A 261 12.72 -20.87 13.74
N ALA A 262 11.96 -19.81 14.03
CA ALA A 262 12.08 -18.53 13.32
C ALA A 262 13.45 -17.87 13.60
N LEU A 263 13.88 -17.77 14.86
CA LEU A 263 15.14 -17.13 15.24
C LEU A 263 16.36 -17.85 14.64
N LYS A 264 16.39 -19.19 14.72
CA LYS A 264 17.47 -20.00 14.11
C LYS A 264 17.54 -19.84 12.60
N ALA A 265 16.38 -19.74 11.93
CA ALA A 265 16.33 -19.49 10.51
C ALA A 265 16.80 -18.08 10.10
N GLY A 266 16.87 -17.13 11.05
CA GLY A 266 17.35 -15.76 10.81
C GLY A 266 16.26 -14.70 10.74
N CYS A 267 15.07 -14.97 11.29
CA CYS A 267 14.08 -13.94 11.58
C CYS A 267 14.53 -13.15 12.80
N ASP A 268 15.02 -11.94 12.59
CA ASP A 268 15.71 -11.14 13.61
C ASP A 268 14.73 -10.38 14.50
N LEU A 269 13.56 -10.00 13.98
CA LEU A 269 12.56 -9.18 14.65
C LEU A 269 11.17 -9.80 14.51
N ASN A 270 10.42 -9.86 15.59
CA ASN A 270 9.04 -10.37 15.57
C ASN A 270 8.01 -9.24 15.73
N CYS A 271 7.12 -9.08 14.76
CA CYS A 271 5.86 -8.40 14.97
C CYS A 271 4.83 -9.37 15.57
N GLY A 272 4.35 -9.06 16.78
CA GLY A 272 3.44 -9.91 17.54
C GLY A 272 4.05 -10.47 18.82
N CYS A 273 3.44 -11.52 19.38
CA CYS A 273 3.75 -11.97 20.75
C CYS A 273 4.68 -13.19 20.84
N THR A 274 5.07 -13.84 19.73
CA THR A 274 5.76 -15.14 19.81
C THR A 274 7.16 -15.04 20.39
N TYR A 275 7.89 -13.93 20.16
CA TYR A 275 9.21 -13.75 20.76
C TYR A 275 9.20 -13.40 22.26
N GLN A 276 8.03 -13.23 22.87
CA GLN A 276 7.90 -13.23 24.34
C GLN A 276 8.33 -14.57 24.96
N HIS A 277 8.32 -15.65 24.17
CA HIS A 277 8.74 -16.99 24.57
C HIS A 277 10.24 -17.30 24.29
N LEU A 278 11.06 -16.30 23.89
CA LEU A 278 12.49 -16.55 23.61
C LEU A 278 13.27 -16.99 24.84
N MET A 279 13.01 -16.41 26.01
CA MET A 279 13.71 -16.80 27.24
C MET A 279 13.31 -18.21 27.69
N GLU A 280 12.03 -18.57 27.58
CA GLU A 280 11.55 -19.93 27.79
C GLU A 280 12.20 -20.93 26.81
N ALA A 281 12.30 -20.56 25.52
CA ALA A 281 12.97 -21.36 24.50
C ALA A 281 14.49 -21.51 24.77
N TYR A 282 15.11 -20.49 25.36
CA TYR A 282 16.52 -20.54 25.80
C TYR A 282 16.70 -21.46 26.98
N GLU A 283 15.85 -21.41 28.01
CA GLU A 283 15.83 -22.32 29.16
C GLU A 283 15.55 -23.78 28.76
N GLU A 284 14.76 -24.01 27.73
CA GLU A 284 14.50 -25.32 27.12
C GLU A 284 15.64 -25.80 26.20
N GLU A 285 16.72 -25.05 26.06
CA GLU A 285 17.88 -25.35 25.20
C GLU A 285 17.48 -25.47 23.69
N LEU A 286 16.37 -24.87 23.30
CA LEU A 286 15.92 -24.83 21.88
C LEU A 286 16.73 -23.82 21.07
N ILE A 287 17.25 -22.77 21.68
CA ILE A 287 18.12 -21.73 21.08
C ILE A 287 19.34 -21.48 21.99
N SER A 288 20.38 -20.92 21.39
CA SER A 288 21.58 -20.48 22.10
C SER A 288 21.60 -18.97 22.31
N GLU A 289 22.45 -18.49 23.25
CA GLU A 289 22.72 -17.06 23.39
C GLU A 289 23.31 -16.46 22.10
N GLU A 290 24.04 -17.24 21.31
CA GLU A 290 24.62 -16.81 20.04
C GLU A 290 23.52 -16.50 19.01
N ASP A 291 22.44 -17.30 18.96
CA ASP A 291 21.29 -17.06 18.10
C ASP A 291 20.61 -15.71 18.42
N ILE A 292 20.39 -15.43 19.72
CA ILE A 292 19.82 -14.17 20.20
C ILE A 292 20.78 -13.01 19.91
N THR A 293 22.05 -13.16 20.21
CA THR A 293 23.10 -12.14 20.02
C THR A 293 23.20 -11.72 18.54
N ARG A 294 23.23 -12.69 17.63
CA ARG A 294 23.29 -12.44 16.19
C ARG A 294 22.14 -11.53 15.72
N SER A 295 20.93 -11.82 16.15
CA SER A 295 19.75 -11.02 15.77
C SER A 295 19.73 -9.66 16.47
N ALA A 296 20.14 -9.58 17.75
CA ALA A 296 20.26 -8.31 18.47
C ALA A 296 21.29 -7.36 17.81
N VAL A 297 22.42 -7.88 17.34
CA VAL A 297 23.40 -7.08 16.58
C VAL A 297 22.77 -6.50 15.31
N ARG A 298 22.02 -7.29 14.54
CA ARG A 298 21.40 -6.83 13.30
C ARG A 298 20.37 -5.71 13.53
N VAL A 299 19.46 -5.90 14.48
CA VAL A 299 18.44 -4.88 14.76
C VAL A 299 19.04 -3.60 15.35
N LEU A 300 20.04 -3.71 16.23
CA LEU A 300 20.70 -2.53 16.77
C LEU A 300 21.60 -1.84 15.73
N THR A 301 22.18 -2.58 14.77
CA THR A 301 22.87 -1.97 13.61
C THR A 301 21.97 -1.01 12.86
N THR A 302 20.71 -1.40 12.60
CA THR A 302 19.72 -0.49 11.97
C THR A 302 19.50 0.77 12.81
N ARG A 303 19.37 0.65 14.14
CA ARG A 303 19.19 1.82 15.02
C ARG A 303 20.41 2.75 15.03
N PHE A 304 21.63 2.21 14.92
CA PHE A 304 22.84 3.03 14.73
C PHE A 304 22.87 3.72 13.37
N LEU A 305 22.51 3.02 12.28
CA LEU A 305 22.41 3.62 10.95
C LEU A 305 21.41 4.76 10.88
N LEU A 306 20.34 4.69 11.67
CA LEU A 306 19.32 5.74 11.79
C LEU A 306 19.78 6.90 12.70
N GLY A 307 20.96 6.85 13.31
CA GLY A 307 21.42 7.86 14.25
C GLY A 307 20.64 7.92 15.57
N MET A 308 19.92 6.84 15.90
CA MET A 308 19.10 6.75 17.13
C MET A 308 19.93 6.34 18.36
N LEU A 309 21.13 5.80 18.15
CA LEU A 309 22.06 5.34 19.17
C LEU A 309 23.44 5.95 18.91
N GLY A 310 24.18 6.21 19.99
CA GLY A 310 25.47 6.92 19.95
C GLY A 310 25.34 8.40 20.24
N ASP A 311 26.47 9.10 20.31
CA ASP A 311 26.54 10.49 20.74
C ASP A 311 26.53 11.50 19.57
N GLU A 312 26.60 11.05 18.31
CA GLU A 312 26.80 11.91 17.15
C GLU A 312 25.50 12.51 16.58
N GLY A 313 24.32 11.89 16.91
CA GLY A 313 23.03 12.29 16.36
C GLY A 313 22.93 12.07 14.85
N SER A 314 22.02 12.80 14.20
CA SER A 314 21.77 12.74 12.76
C SER A 314 21.67 14.15 12.16
N GLU A 315 22.15 14.33 10.92
CA GLU A 315 21.92 15.54 10.15
C GLU A 315 20.43 15.87 9.98
N TYR A 316 19.55 14.88 10.16
CA TYR A 316 18.10 15.04 10.06
C TYR A 316 17.43 15.49 11.36
N ASP A 317 18.15 15.55 12.49
CA ASP A 317 17.57 15.95 13.79
C ASP A 317 17.13 17.41 13.82
N THR A 318 17.58 18.22 12.86
CA THR A 318 17.23 19.63 12.73
C THR A 318 16.04 19.90 11.80
N ILE A 319 15.46 18.86 11.18
CA ILE A 319 14.29 19.02 10.31
C ILE A 319 13.11 19.50 11.17
N PRO A 320 12.55 20.68 10.86
CA PRO A 320 11.48 21.26 11.66
C PRO A 320 10.13 20.62 11.36
N TYR A 321 9.20 20.68 12.33
CA TYR A 321 7.86 20.09 12.16
C TYR A 321 7.03 20.74 11.04
N GLU A 322 7.32 21.99 10.71
CA GLU A 322 6.64 22.79 9.70
C GLU A 322 6.77 22.25 8.27
N VAL A 323 7.66 21.27 8.04
CA VAL A 323 7.74 20.58 6.74
C VAL A 323 6.56 19.61 6.54
N VAL A 324 5.88 19.19 7.63
CA VAL A 324 4.72 18.31 7.55
C VAL A 324 3.59 19.04 6.83
N GLU A 325 3.11 18.47 5.74
CA GLU A 325 2.10 19.07 4.84
C GLU A 325 2.49 20.47 4.33
N CYS A 326 3.78 20.79 4.16
CA CYS A 326 4.19 22.05 3.59
C CYS A 326 3.69 22.21 2.14
N GLU A 327 3.75 23.45 1.62
CA GLU A 327 3.22 23.78 0.29
C GLU A 327 3.87 22.93 -0.82
N ASP A 328 5.17 22.65 -0.72
CA ASP A 328 5.88 21.83 -1.70
C ASP A 328 5.41 20.38 -1.66
N HIS A 329 5.23 19.76 -0.48
CA HIS A 329 4.71 18.40 -0.36
C HIS A 329 3.26 18.29 -0.84
N GLN A 330 2.42 19.27 -0.52
CA GLN A 330 1.05 19.35 -1.02
C GLN A 330 1.02 19.49 -2.56
N ARG A 331 1.93 20.28 -3.13
CA ARG A 331 2.08 20.40 -4.57
C ARG A 331 2.52 19.09 -5.21
N MET A 332 3.48 18.38 -4.61
CA MET A 332 3.89 17.05 -5.09
C MET A 332 2.73 16.05 -5.06
N ALA A 333 1.95 16.02 -3.98
CA ALA A 333 0.77 15.16 -3.88
C ALA A 333 -0.28 15.46 -4.96
N TYR A 334 -0.52 16.74 -5.25
CA TYR A 334 -1.41 17.17 -6.33
C TYR A 334 -0.87 16.75 -7.71
N LEU A 335 0.42 16.94 -7.99
CA LEU A 335 1.05 16.54 -9.26
C LEU A 335 1.03 15.01 -9.43
N ALA A 336 1.27 14.27 -8.35
CA ALA A 336 1.18 12.81 -8.34
C ALA A 336 -0.26 12.35 -8.68
N ALA A 337 -1.27 13.01 -8.12
CA ALA A 337 -2.67 12.70 -8.42
C ALA A 337 -3.02 12.95 -9.91
N ILE A 338 -2.51 14.04 -10.52
CA ILE A 338 -2.68 14.30 -11.95
C ILE A 338 -2.02 13.21 -12.80
N LYS A 339 -0.74 12.92 -12.52
CA LYS A 339 0.05 11.95 -13.28
C LYS A 339 -0.47 10.52 -13.14
N SER A 340 -1.13 10.18 -12.03
CA SER A 340 -1.70 8.85 -11.76
C SER A 340 -2.99 8.57 -12.51
N CYS A 341 -3.80 9.60 -12.83
CA CYS A 341 -5.09 9.42 -13.47
C CYS A 341 -4.96 8.87 -14.89
N VAL A 342 -5.77 7.85 -15.21
CA VAL A 342 -5.74 7.16 -16.51
C VAL A 342 -7.01 7.46 -17.28
N LEU A 343 -6.91 8.12 -18.43
CA LEU A 343 -8.03 8.31 -19.33
C LEU A 343 -8.29 7.04 -20.13
N LEU A 344 -9.38 6.32 -19.79
CA LEU A 344 -9.73 5.06 -20.43
C LEU A 344 -10.54 5.26 -21.72
N LYS A 345 -11.35 6.32 -21.77
CA LYS A 345 -12.19 6.65 -22.92
C LYS A 345 -12.43 8.15 -23.01
N ASN A 346 -12.46 8.69 -24.24
CA ASN A 346 -12.92 10.05 -24.51
C ASN A 346 -13.46 10.14 -25.95
N ASN A 347 -14.75 10.38 -26.10
CA ASN A 347 -15.39 10.60 -27.39
C ASN A 347 -15.34 12.08 -27.84
N GLY A 348 -14.47 12.88 -27.23
CA GLY A 348 -14.32 14.30 -27.52
C GLY A 348 -15.13 15.23 -26.60
N ILE A 349 -15.72 14.71 -25.51
CA ILE A 349 -16.38 15.53 -24.49
C ILE A 349 -15.36 16.23 -23.58
N LEU A 350 -14.24 15.59 -23.30
CA LEU A 350 -13.15 16.17 -22.51
C LEU A 350 -12.11 16.85 -23.41
N PRO A 351 -11.58 18.01 -23.00
CA PRO A 351 -11.90 18.71 -21.76
C PRO A 351 -13.29 19.37 -21.80
N LEU A 352 -13.94 19.45 -20.62
CA LEU A 352 -15.18 20.20 -20.46
C LEU A 352 -14.89 21.70 -20.58
N ASP A 353 -15.73 22.40 -21.38
CA ASP A 353 -15.68 23.84 -21.47
C ASP A 353 -16.71 24.45 -20.49
N PRO A 354 -16.27 25.20 -19.46
CA PRO A 354 -17.18 25.78 -18.47
C PRO A 354 -18.31 26.61 -19.09
N ASP A 355 -18.02 27.30 -20.21
CA ASP A 355 -19.02 28.15 -20.91
C ASP A 355 -20.07 27.32 -21.67
N LYS A 356 -19.84 26.04 -21.94
CA LYS A 356 -20.70 25.16 -22.73
C LYS A 356 -21.34 24.02 -21.94
N CYS A 357 -20.72 23.56 -20.85
CA CYS A 357 -21.22 22.40 -20.12
C CYS A 357 -22.50 22.66 -19.30
N GLY A 358 -22.93 23.91 -19.18
CA GLY A 358 -24.20 24.29 -18.55
C GLY A 358 -24.27 23.89 -17.07
N THR A 359 -25.43 23.38 -16.67
CA THR A 359 -25.64 22.85 -15.33
C THR A 359 -25.01 21.46 -15.20
N ILE A 360 -24.20 21.25 -14.19
CA ILE A 360 -23.47 19.99 -13.95
C ILE A 360 -24.17 19.18 -12.87
N GLY A 361 -24.44 17.91 -13.14
CA GLY A 361 -24.91 16.94 -12.15
C GLY A 361 -23.76 16.03 -11.69
N VAL A 362 -23.32 16.17 -10.46
CA VAL A 362 -22.33 15.27 -9.85
C VAL A 362 -23.07 14.20 -9.06
N ILE A 363 -22.95 12.96 -9.48
CA ILE A 363 -23.76 11.85 -8.95
C ILE A 363 -22.85 10.67 -8.60
N GLY A 364 -23.12 10.02 -7.48
CA GLY A 364 -22.47 8.76 -7.12
C GLY A 364 -21.94 8.74 -5.68
N PRO A 365 -21.75 7.51 -5.13
CA PRO A 365 -21.36 7.33 -3.74
C PRO A 365 -19.92 7.79 -3.44
N ASN A 366 -19.04 7.77 -4.46
CA ASN A 366 -17.65 8.19 -4.31
C ASN A 366 -17.45 9.70 -4.52
N ALA A 367 -18.47 10.44 -5.02
CA ALA A 367 -18.33 11.85 -5.39
C ALA A 367 -17.94 12.76 -4.21
N ASN A 368 -18.49 12.50 -3.02
CA ASN A 368 -18.24 13.25 -1.79
C ASN A 368 -17.81 12.30 -0.64
N ASN A 369 -16.93 11.36 -0.96
CA ASN A 369 -16.43 10.36 -0.02
C ASN A 369 -14.92 10.52 0.17
N ARG A 370 -14.49 10.82 1.41
CA ARG A 370 -13.08 11.00 1.75
C ARG A 370 -12.32 9.67 1.76
N SER A 371 -12.95 8.57 2.17
CA SER A 371 -12.32 7.24 2.18
C SER A 371 -11.93 6.78 0.78
N SER A 372 -12.70 7.16 -0.25
CA SER A 372 -12.37 6.84 -1.64
C SER A 372 -11.16 7.60 -2.20
N LEU A 373 -10.62 8.58 -1.45
CA LEU A 373 -9.41 9.31 -1.86
C LEU A 373 -8.12 8.60 -1.44
N ILE A 374 -8.13 7.84 -0.36
CA ILE A 374 -6.92 7.52 0.39
C ILE A 374 -6.51 6.04 0.29
N GLY A 375 -7.40 5.07 0.44
CA GLY A 375 -7.02 3.65 0.51
C GLY A 375 -6.26 3.30 1.81
N ASN A 376 -5.63 2.12 1.89
CA ASN A 376 -5.00 1.62 3.10
C ASN A 376 -3.64 2.29 3.40
N TYR A 377 -3.20 2.27 4.65
CA TYR A 377 -1.92 2.78 5.16
C TYR A 377 -1.69 4.28 4.90
N HIS A 378 -2.67 5.09 5.24
CA HIS A 378 -2.63 6.56 5.10
C HIS A 378 -2.42 7.28 6.43
N GLY A 379 -1.92 8.51 6.37
CA GLY A 379 -1.97 9.49 7.46
C GLY A 379 -3.34 10.21 7.52
N VAL A 380 -3.42 11.22 8.35
CA VAL A 380 -4.60 12.09 8.47
C VAL A 380 -4.26 13.45 7.87
N PRO A 381 -4.62 13.73 6.61
CA PRO A 381 -4.34 15.03 6.02
C PRO A 381 -5.21 16.10 6.70
N SER A 382 -4.67 17.30 6.87
CA SER A 382 -5.40 18.42 7.45
C SER A 382 -6.56 18.89 6.56
N ARG A 383 -6.48 18.61 5.24
CA ARG A 383 -7.49 18.94 4.25
C ARG A 383 -7.70 17.83 3.24
N TYR A 384 -8.96 17.49 3.01
CA TYR A 384 -9.40 16.65 1.89
C TYR A 384 -10.08 17.53 0.83
N ILE A 385 -9.92 17.16 -0.45
CA ILE A 385 -10.71 17.73 -1.55
C ILE A 385 -11.33 16.56 -2.30
N THR A 386 -12.63 16.36 -2.12
CA THR A 386 -13.41 15.34 -2.84
C THR A 386 -13.64 15.74 -4.29
N VAL A 387 -14.05 14.80 -5.14
CA VAL A 387 -14.38 15.09 -6.55
C VAL A 387 -15.46 16.16 -6.65
N LEU A 388 -16.49 16.08 -5.79
CA LEU A 388 -17.53 17.11 -5.72
C LEU A 388 -16.95 18.48 -5.38
N GLU A 389 -16.12 18.59 -4.34
CA GLU A 389 -15.51 19.85 -3.93
C GLU A 389 -14.62 20.43 -5.04
N GLY A 390 -13.77 19.59 -5.68
CA GLY A 390 -12.91 20.03 -6.79
C GLY A 390 -13.71 20.59 -7.95
N ILE A 391 -14.81 19.94 -8.34
CA ILE A 391 -15.71 20.43 -9.41
C ILE A 391 -16.42 21.72 -8.99
N GLN A 392 -16.91 21.81 -7.76
CA GLN A 392 -17.53 23.03 -7.23
C GLN A 392 -16.55 24.21 -7.19
N ASP A 393 -15.31 23.97 -6.81
CA ASP A 393 -14.29 25.03 -6.74
C ASP A 393 -13.96 25.59 -8.11
N ILE A 394 -13.76 24.71 -9.12
CA ILE A 394 -13.40 25.15 -10.48
C ILE A 394 -14.56 25.83 -11.22
N THR A 395 -15.79 25.46 -10.91
CA THR A 395 -16.99 25.96 -11.59
C THR A 395 -17.76 27.02 -10.80
N ARG A 396 -17.22 27.47 -9.68
CA ARG A 396 -17.88 28.33 -8.68
C ARG A 396 -18.57 29.57 -9.27
N GLU A 397 -17.95 30.19 -10.26
CA GLU A 397 -18.42 31.45 -10.86
C GLU A 397 -19.15 31.25 -12.19
N THR A 398 -19.09 30.04 -12.77
CA THR A 398 -19.56 29.77 -14.12
C THR A 398 -20.77 28.85 -14.19
N ASN A 399 -20.81 27.80 -13.36
CA ASN A 399 -21.84 26.76 -13.52
C ASN A 399 -22.56 26.45 -12.21
N ARG A 400 -23.79 26.04 -12.33
CA ARG A 400 -24.53 25.45 -11.22
C ARG A 400 -24.22 23.96 -11.12
N VAL A 401 -23.81 23.51 -9.92
CA VAL A 401 -23.57 22.10 -9.63
C VAL A 401 -24.71 21.56 -8.77
N PHE A 402 -25.37 20.51 -9.24
CA PHE A 402 -26.28 19.68 -8.44
C PHE A 402 -25.53 18.44 -7.98
N TYR A 403 -25.87 17.95 -6.78
CA TYR A 403 -25.30 16.73 -6.24
C TYR A 403 -26.38 15.74 -5.82
N SER A 404 -26.11 14.44 -6.02
CA SER A 404 -26.84 13.36 -5.39
C SER A 404 -25.89 12.19 -5.15
N GLN A 405 -25.90 11.62 -3.94
CA GLN A 405 -25.16 10.40 -3.64
C GLN A 405 -25.63 9.20 -4.48
N GLY A 406 -26.90 9.16 -4.85
CA GLY A 406 -27.51 8.19 -5.77
C GLY A 406 -27.71 6.80 -5.21
N CYS A 407 -26.73 6.25 -4.50
CA CYS A 407 -26.80 4.96 -3.80
C CYS A 407 -25.75 4.89 -2.67
N ASP A 408 -25.82 3.84 -1.87
CA ASP A 408 -24.70 3.46 -1.00
C ASP A 408 -23.58 2.79 -1.80
N LEU A 409 -22.37 2.75 -1.24
CA LEU A 409 -21.22 2.17 -1.90
C LEU A 409 -21.48 0.69 -2.30
N PHE A 410 -22.05 -0.11 -1.40
CA PHE A 410 -22.38 -1.52 -1.63
C PHE A 410 -23.68 -2.00 -0.99
N ARG A 411 -24.23 -1.25 -0.03
CA ARG A 411 -25.47 -1.62 0.66
C ARG A 411 -26.68 -1.34 -0.24
N LYS A 412 -27.79 -2.06 0.03
CA LYS A 412 -29.04 -1.95 -0.75
C LYS A 412 -29.70 -0.58 -0.62
N CYS A 413 -29.45 0.16 0.46
CA CYS A 413 -30.00 1.49 0.72
C CYS A 413 -28.97 2.34 1.47
N VAL A 414 -29.09 3.67 1.34
CA VAL A 414 -28.27 4.65 2.08
C VAL A 414 -28.81 4.79 3.49
N GLU A 415 -30.12 5.01 3.63
CA GLU A 415 -30.78 5.10 4.93
C GLU A 415 -31.18 3.70 5.41
N PRO A 416 -30.66 3.20 6.56
CA PRO A 416 -30.91 1.82 7.01
C PRO A 416 -32.39 1.39 7.11
N LEU A 417 -33.30 2.35 7.32
CA LEU A 417 -34.74 2.10 7.44
C LEU A 417 -35.49 2.25 6.12
N ALA A 418 -34.80 2.65 5.04
CA ALA A 418 -35.43 2.85 3.73
C ALA A 418 -35.56 1.54 2.94
N LYS A 419 -36.32 1.62 1.87
CA LYS A 419 -36.37 0.56 0.87
C LYS A 419 -35.08 0.57 0.03
N PRO A 420 -34.74 -0.57 -0.62
CA PRO A 420 -33.63 -0.58 -1.57
C PRO A 420 -33.73 0.54 -2.61
N ASP A 421 -32.58 1.06 -3.01
CA ASP A 421 -32.45 2.10 -4.04
C ASP A 421 -33.09 3.47 -3.66
N ASP A 422 -33.09 3.80 -2.37
CA ASP A 422 -33.77 4.95 -1.76
C ASP A 422 -33.31 6.34 -2.29
N ARG A 423 -32.14 6.44 -2.96
CA ARG A 423 -31.59 7.67 -3.54
C ARG A 423 -31.60 7.72 -5.08
N ILE A 424 -31.91 6.63 -5.76
CA ILE A 424 -31.87 6.59 -7.23
C ILE A 424 -32.86 7.58 -7.87
N ALA A 425 -34.05 7.75 -7.31
CA ALA A 425 -35.02 8.72 -7.83
C ALA A 425 -34.52 10.16 -7.80
N GLU A 426 -33.80 10.56 -6.74
CA GLU A 426 -33.13 11.85 -6.64
C GLU A 426 -32.02 11.99 -7.68
N ALA A 427 -31.16 10.99 -7.83
CA ALA A 427 -30.09 10.97 -8.84
C ALA A 427 -30.64 11.15 -10.27
N VAL A 428 -31.71 10.45 -10.62
CA VAL A 428 -32.40 10.62 -11.89
C VAL A 428 -32.98 12.03 -12.06
N ALA A 429 -33.53 12.62 -10.98
CA ALA A 429 -34.03 13.98 -10.99
C ALA A 429 -32.90 15.01 -11.19
N VAL A 430 -31.74 14.80 -10.60
CA VAL A 430 -30.52 15.59 -10.81
C VAL A 430 -30.04 15.45 -12.24
N ALA A 431 -29.89 14.23 -12.77
CA ALA A 431 -29.46 13.98 -14.14
C ALA A 431 -30.36 14.68 -15.16
N LYS A 432 -31.70 14.59 -14.99
CA LYS A 432 -32.69 15.27 -15.90
C LYS A 432 -32.56 16.79 -15.90
N ARG A 433 -32.11 17.40 -14.80
CA ARG A 433 -31.96 18.86 -14.63
C ARG A 433 -30.56 19.36 -14.99
N SER A 434 -29.66 18.47 -15.30
CA SER A 434 -28.30 18.79 -15.68
C SER A 434 -28.14 18.76 -17.21
N ASP A 435 -27.21 19.55 -17.71
CA ASP A 435 -26.81 19.55 -19.12
C ASP A 435 -25.66 18.53 -19.32
N THR A 436 -24.80 18.40 -18.33
CA THR A 436 -23.69 17.43 -18.27
C THR A 436 -23.74 16.65 -16.95
N VAL A 437 -23.50 15.35 -16.99
CA VAL A 437 -23.47 14.48 -15.83
C VAL A 437 -22.05 13.98 -15.59
N ILE A 438 -21.55 14.10 -14.35
CA ILE A 438 -20.32 13.48 -13.89
C ILE A 438 -20.72 12.42 -12.86
N LEU A 439 -20.54 11.15 -13.24
CA LEU A 439 -20.94 10.00 -12.44
C LEU A 439 -19.70 9.41 -11.77
N VAL A 440 -19.62 9.47 -10.44
CA VAL A 440 -18.45 9.07 -9.66
C VAL A 440 -18.74 7.76 -8.92
N LEU A 441 -18.12 6.70 -9.38
CA LEU A 441 -18.38 5.33 -8.95
C LEU A 441 -17.07 4.65 -8.56
N GLY A 442 -17.14 3.58 -7.78
CA GLY A 442 -15.97 2.78 -7.46
C GLY A 442 -16.05 2.06 -6.13
N LEU A 443 -14.91 1.90 -5.53
CA LEU A 443 -14.69 1.17 -4.28
C LEU A 443 -14.05 2.11 -3.24
N ASP A 444 -13.75 1.56 -2.09
CA ASP A 444 -12.82 2.10 -1.09
C ASP A 444 -12.15 0.94 -0.33
N GLU A 445 -11.32 1.24 0.65
CA GLU A 445 -10.57 0.25 1.42
C GLU A 445 -11.44 -0.73 2.22
N THR A 446 -12.73 -0.44 2.41
CA THR A 446 -13.67 -1.37 3.08
C THR A 446 -14.14 -2.49 2.16
N LEU A 447 -13.98 -2.36 0.85
CA LEU A 447 -14.36 -3.34 -0.16
C LEU A 447 -13.16 -4.04 -0.79
N GLU A 448 -12.05 -3.34 -0.96
CA GLU A 448 -10.77 -3.91 -1.36
C GLU A 448 -9.68 -3.42 -0.40
N GLY A 449 -9.09 -4.34 0.37
CA GLY A 449 -8.14 -3.99 1.42
C GLY A 449 -7.54 -5.19 2.11
N GLU A 450 -6.96 -4.96 3.26
CA GLU A 450 -6.34 -5.98 4.09
C GLU A 450 -7.36 -6.66 5.00
N GLU A 451 -7.24 -7.97 5.16
CA GLU A 451 -8.07 -8.76 6.07
C GLU A 451 -7.99 -8.22 7.50
N GLY A 452 -9.16 -7.95 8.10
CA GLY A 452 -9.30 -7.52 9.49
C GLY A 452 -8.89 -6.08 9.81
N ASP A 453 -8.37 -5.31 8.84
CA ASP A 453 -7.84 -3.99 9.10
C ASP A 453 -8.92 -2.88 9.15
N THR A 454 -9.70 -2.74 8.10
CA THR A 454 -10.68 -1.66 7.99
C THR A 454 -12.10 -2.07 8.36
N GLY A 455 -12.24 -3.23 9.01
CA GLY A 455 -13.55 -3.82 9.27
C GLY A 455 -14.26 -4.22 8.01
N ASN A 456 -13.47 -4.62 6.98
CA ASN A 456 -14.03 -5.06 5.71
C ASN A 456 -15.06 -6.14 5.92
N SER A 457 -16.29 -5.73 5.69
CA SER A 457 -17.47 -6.57 5.79
C SER A 457 -17.72 -7.42 4.53
N TYR A 458 -16.75 -7.41 3.60
CA TYR A 458 -16.86 -8.02 2.29
C TYR A 458 -15.65 -8.91 2.00
N ASN A 459 -15.84 -10.23 2.08
CA ASN A 459 -14.88 -11.26 1.69
C ASN A 459 -13.41 -11.04 2.17
N SER A 460 -13.24 -10.61 3.41
CA SER A 460 -11.92 -10.33 4.02
C SER A 460 -11.06 -9.33 3.24
N GLY A 461 -11.68 -8.47 2.43
CA GLY A 461 -11.02 -7.46 1.63
C GLY A 461 -10.79 -7.85 0.18
N ASP A 462 -10.89 -9.13 -0.20
CA ASP A 462 -10.83 -9.57 -1.59
C ASP A 462 -12.16 -9.37 -2.30
N LYS A 463 -12.12 -9.15 -3.61
CA LYS A 463 -13.32 -9.08 -4.46
C LYS A 463 -13.78 -10.48 -4.87
N GLU A 464 -15.09 -10.67 -4.96
CA GLU A 464 -15.68 -11.91 -5.49
C GLU A 464 -15.69 -11.90 -7.02
N ASP A 465 -15.92 -10.72 -7.61
CA ASP A 465 -15.99 -10.48 -9.05
C ASP A 465 -15.32 -9.16 -9.42
N LEU A 466 -15.31 -8.82 -10.70
CA LEU A 466 -14.73 -7.58 -11.21
C LEU A 466 -15.79 -6.51 -11.51
N LEU A 467 -17.02 -6.68 -11.05
CA LEU A 467 -18.11 -5.74 -11.31
C LEU A 467 -18.16 -4.64 -10.23
N LEU A 468 -18.70 -3.52 -10.58
CA LEU A 468 -19.14 -2.54 -9.58
C LEU A 468 -20.20 -3.17 -8.65
N PRO A 469 -20.27 -2.80 -7.36
CA PRO A 469 -21.34 -3.23 -6.49
C PRO A 469 -22.73 -3.02 -7.08
N SER A 470 -23.63 -3.95 -6.84
CA SER A 470 -24.97 -3.98 -7.44
C SER A 470 -25.76 -2.66 -7.34
N PRO A 471 -25.75 -1.90 -6.22
CA PRO A 471 -26.42 -0.58 -6.19
C PRO A 471 -25.84 0.42 -7.18
N GLN A 472 -24.52 0.42 -7.35
CA GLN A 472 -23.85 1.32 -8.28
C GLN A 472 -24.15 0.98 -9.74
N ARG A 473 -24.25 -0.31 -10.09
CA ARG A 473 -24.66 -0.74 -11.45
C ARG A 473 -26.10 -0.30 -11.76
N ARG A 474 -27.02 -0.42 -10.78
CA ARG A 474 -28.39 0.09 -10.94
C ARG A 474 -28.44 1.61 -11.09
N LEU A 475 -27.64 2.33 -10.28
CA LEU A 475 -27.50 3.78 -10.41
C LEU A 475 -26.98 4.17 -11.80
N LEU A 476 -25.88 3.55 -12.25
CA LEU A 476 -25.29 3.74 -13.57
C LEU A 476 -26.36 3.57 -14.68
N GLN A 477 -27.06 2.45 -14.67
CA GLN A 477 -28.10 2.16 -15.65
C GLN A 477 -29.18 3.24 -15.65
N LYS A 478 -29.71 3.63 -14.48
CA LYS A 478 -30.80 4.60 -14.35
C LYS A 478 -30.40 6.02 -14.74
N VAL A 479 -29.17 6.41 -14.47
CA VAL A 479 -28.66 7.71 -14.90
C VAL A 479 -28.43 7.73 -16.42
N LEU A 480 -27.87 6.68 -16.99
CA LEU A 480 -27.66 6.59 -18.45
C LEU A 480 -28.96 6.52 -19.27
N GLU A 481 -30.03 5.94 -18.69
CA GLU A 481 -31.38 5.97 -19.32
C GLU A 481 -31.90 7.41 -19.53
N VAL A 482 -31.36 8.40 -18.82
CA VAL A 482 -31.74 9.82 -19.01
C VAL A 482 -31.21 10.40 -20.33
N GLY A 483 -30.11 9.87 -20.86
CA GLY A 483 -29.55 10.23 -22.16
C GLY A 483 -28.83 11.58 -22.19
N LYS A 484 -28.22 11.99 -21.09
CA LYS A 484 -27.38 13.21 -21.02
C LYS A 484 -25.91 12.90 -21.34
N PRO A 485 -25.14 13.87 -21.85
CA PRO A 485 -23.69 13.75 -21.92
C PRO A 485 -23.12 13.36 -20.56
N THR A 486 -22.37 12.25 -20.52
CA THR A 486 -21.97 11.65 -19.24
C THR A 486 -20.48 11.30 -19.23
N VAL A 487 -19.78 11.79 -18.22
CA VAL A 487 -18.40 11.41 -17.86
C VAL A 487 -18.44 10.52 -16.63
N VAL A 488 -17.74 9.39 -16.66
CA VAL A 488 -17.58 8.51 -15.50
C VAL A 488 -16.19 8.71 -14.89
N ILE A 489 -16.16 8.97 -13.58
CA ILE A 489 -14.95 8.90 -12.77
C ILE A 489 -14.99 7.57 -12.02
N LEU A 490 -14.00 6.73 -12.26
CA LEU A 490 -13.84 5.45 -11.57
C LEU A 490 -12.78 5.57 -10.48
N MET A 491 -13.18 5.32 -9.24
CA MET A 491 -12.31 5.33 -8.06
C MET A 491 -12.18 3.90 -7.54
N ALA A 492 -11.08 3.21 -7.87
CA ALA A 492 -10.83 1.84 -7.46
C ALA A 492 -9.34 1.54 -7.54
N GLY A 493 -8.82 0.68 -6.66
CA GLY A 493 -7.42 0.28 -6.65
C GLY A 493 -7.10 -0.94 -7.51
N SER A 494 -8.06 -1.43 -8.30
CA SER A 494 -7.96 -2.69 -9.05
C SER A 494 -8.77 -2.65 -10.35
N SER A 495 -8.65 -3.72 -11.14
CA SER A 495 -9.45 -3.91 -12.36
C SER A 495 -10.95 -3.98 -12.06
N ILE A 496 -11.73 -3.15 -12.73
CA ILE A 496 -13.20 -3.16 -12.71
C ILE A 496 -13.71 -3.36 -14.14
N ASP A 497 -14.64 -4.27 -14.33
CA ASP A 497 -15.34 -4.41 -15.60
C ASP A 497 -16.41 -3.31 -15.76
N ILE A 498 -16.05 -2.30 -16.50
CA ILE A 498 -16.87 -1.09 -16.71
C ILE A 498 -17.59 -1.09 -18.07
N ARG A 499 -17.72 -2.23 -18.76
CA ARG A 499 -18.34 -2.35 -20.08
C ARG A 499 -19.76 -1.78 -20.15
N GLU A 500 -20.54 -1.86 -19.06
CA GLU A 500 -21.87 -1.28 -19.01
C GLU A 500 -21.86 0.25 -19.24
N ALA A 501 -20.80 0.91 -18.78
CA ALA A 501 -20.56 2.33 -19.00
C ALA A 501 -19.89 2.61 -20.35
N GLU A 502 -18.94 1.77 -20.76
CA GLU A 502 -18.07 2.02 -21.92
C GLU A 502 -18.85 2.35 -23.20
N ASN A 503 -19.94 1.63 -23.47
CA ASN A 503 -20.75 1.82 -24.68
C ASN A 503 -21.72 3.01 -24.63
N LYS A 504 -21.98 3.58 -23.45
CA LYS A 504 -23.06 4.56 -23.23
C LYS A 504 -22.59 5.88 -22.66
N THR A 505 -21.33 6.00 -22.27
CA THR A 505 -20.77 7.24 -21.72
C THR A 505 -19.82 7.89 -22.71
N ASP A 506 -19.58 9.18 -22.55
CA ASP A 506 -18.74 9.95 -23.47
C ASP A 506 -17.27 9.90 -23.08
N ALA A 507 -16.96 9.81 -21.77
CA ALA A 507 -15.60 9.63 -21.28
C ALA A 507 -15.58 8.79 -19.99
N ILE A 508 -14.43 8.14 -19.73
CA ILE A 508 -14.14 7.39 -18.51
C ILE A 508 -12.73 7.75 -18.06
N LEU A 509 -12.60 8.29 -16.83
CA LEU A 509 -11.35 8.60 -16.17
C LEU A 509 -11.21 7.73 -14.91
N LEU A 510 -10.16 6.94 -14.83
CA LEU A 510 -9.78 6.19 -13.64
C LEU A 510 -8.85 7.05 -12.79
N SER A 511 -9.20 7.31 -11.55
CA SER A 511 -8.40 8.13 -10.63
C SER A 511 -7.69 7.30 -9.56
N TRP A 512 -7.91 6.00 -9.50
CA TRP A 512 -7.45 5.13 -8.42
C TRP A 512 -7.95 5.62 -7.05
N TYR A 513 -7.10 5.63 -6.03
CA TYR A 513 -7.23 6.37 -4.76
C TYR A 513 -6.23 7.52 -4.82
N PRO A 514 -6.67 8.73 -5.23
CA PRO A 514 -5.78 9.77 -5.75
C PRO A 514 -5.12 10.65 -4.68
N GLY A 515 -5.24 10.27 -3.39
CA GLY A 515 -4.72 11.06 -2.28
C GLY A 515 -5.63 12.21 -1.86
N ALA A 516 -5.21 12.92 -0.82
CA ALA A 516 -6.04 13.94 -0.16
C ALA A 516 -6.52 15.07 -1.10
N LEU A 517 -5.72 15.45 -2.08
CA LEU A 517 -6.01 16.51 -3.06
C LEU A 517 -6.59 15.98 -4.36
N GLY A 518 -6.95 14.69 -4.42
CA GLY A 518 -7.37 13.99 -5.63
C GLY A 518 -8.55 14.62 -6.34
N GLY A 519 -9.54 15.15 -5.62
CA GLY A 519 -10.69 15.80 -6.25
C GLY A 519 -10.33 17.08 -7.02
N ARG A 520 -9.31 17.83 -6.56
CA ARG A 520 -8.78 18.96 -7.31
C ARG A 520 -8.10 18.49 -8.59
N ALA A 521 -7.25 17.48 -8.51
CA ALA A 521 -6.57 16.92 -9.68
C ALA A 521 -7.57 16.41 -10.72
N VAL A 522 -8.57 15.64 -10.29
CA VAL A 522 -9.66 15.15 -11.17
C VAL A 522 -10.39 16.33 -11.85
N ALA A 523 -10.75 17.37 -11.10
CA ALA A 523 -11.41 18.54 -11.65
C ALA A 523 -10.53 19.26 -12.69
N ASP A 524 -9.26 19.50 -12.39
CA ASP A 524 -8.34 20.18 -13.31
C ASP A 524 -8.12 19.37 -14.61
N LEU A 525 -8.12 18.02 -14.54
CA LEU A 525 -8.11 17.14 -15.71
C LEU A 525 -9.40 17.21 -16.52
N LEU A 526 -10.55 17.20 -15.85
CA LEU A 526 -11.86 17.27 -16.53
C LEU A 526 -12.05 18.58 -17.31
N PHE A 527 -11.54 19.69 -16.78
CA PHE A 527 -11.68 21.02 -17.39
C PHE A 527 -10.46 21.46 -18.20
N GLY A 528 -9.50 20.54 -18.45
CA GLY A 528 -8.39 20.76 -19.37
C GLY A 528 -7.32 21.73 -18.88
N LYS A 529 -7.21 21.99 -17.58
CA LYS A 529 -6.07 22.72 -17.03
C LYS A 529 -4.81 21.89 -17.08
N GLU A 530 -4.98 20.57 -16.96
CA GLU A 530 -3.93 19.56 -17.06
C GLU A 530 -4.36 18.45 -18.02
N SER A 531 -3.40 17.68 -18.55
CA SER A 531 -3.66 16.53 -19.43
C SER A 531 -3.40 15.21 -18.69
N PRO A 532 -4.30 14.21 -18.78
CA PRO A 532 -4.07 12.92 -18.18
C PRO A 532 -2.89 12.21 -18.86
N SER A 533 -1.97 11.65 -18.07
CA SER A 533 -0.78 10.96 -18.59
C SER A 533 -0.62 9.54 -18.05
N GLY A 534 -1.39 9.15 -17.04
CA GLY A 534 -1.29 7.85 -16.40
C GLY A 534 -1.53 6.69 -17.37
N LYS A 535 -0.90 5.54 -17.05
CA LYS A 535 -1.03 4.29 -17.78
C LYS A 535 -1.37 3.16 -16.81
N LEU A 536 -2.10 2.15 -17.26
CA LEU A 536 -2.50 1.03 -16.41
C LEU A 536 -1.30 0.18 -16.00
N PRO A 537 -0.96 0.06 -14.71
CA PRO A 537 0.07 -0.85 -14.23
C PRO A 537 -0.44 -2.28 -14.03
N VAL A 538 -1.70 -2.54 -14.36
CA VAL A 538 -2.37 -3.83 -14.35
C VAL A 538 -3.29 -3.98 -15.54
N THR A 539 -3.50 -5.21 -15.98
CA THR A 539 -4.49 -5.55 -16.99
C THR A 539 -5.91 -5.39 -16.41
N PHE A 540 -6.78 -4.71 -17.13
CA PHE A 540 -8.21 -4.69 -16.84
C PHE A 540 -8.91 -5.80 -17.60
N TYR A 541 -9.56 -6.69 -16.86
CA TYR A 541 -10.21 -7.87 -17.41
C TYR A 541 -11.72 -7.67 -17.54
N ARG A 542 -12.32 -8.46 -18.42
CA ARG A 542 -13.77 -8.69 -18.39
C ARG A 542 -14.08 -9.64 -17.26
N ASN A 543 -15.25 -9.52 -16.65
CA ASN A 543 -15.60 -10.33 -15.48
C ASN A 543 -15.56 -11.84 -15.76
N GLU A 544 -16.00 -12.25 -16.95
CA GLU A 544 -15.96 -13.65 -17.39
C GLU A 544 -14.55 -14.22 -17.55
N ALA A 545 -13.51 -13.38 -17.57
CA ALA A 545 -12.13 -13.87 -17.58
C ALA A 545 -11.76 -14.67 -16.31
N LEU A 546 -12.49 -14.43 -15.21
CA LEU A 546 -12.29 -15.18 -13.97
C LEU A 546 -12.63 -16.68 -14.12
N ASP A 547 -13.54 -17.05 -15.04
CA ASP A 547 -13.91 -18.43 -15.32
C ASP A 547 -12.77 -19.23 -15.97
N ASP A 548 -11.88 -18.53 -16.70
CA ASP A 548 -10.73 -19.11 -17.41
C ASP A 548 -9.42 -18.99 -16.61
N MET A 549 -9.39 -18.16 -15.57
CA MET A 549 -8.22 -18.03 -14.70
C MET A 549 -8.08 -19.22 -13.76
N PRO A 550 -6.83 -19.60 -13.40
CA PRO A 550 -6.60 -20.56 -12.32
C PRO A 550 -7.27 -20.12 -11.02
N ASP A 551 -7.57 -21.10 -10.13
CA ASP A 551 -8.08 -20.82 -8.79
C ASP A 551 -7.21 -19.77 -8.08
N PHE A 552 -7.83 -18.94 -7.24
CA PHE A 552 -7.11 -17.87 -6.55
C PHE A 552 -5.96 -18.38 -5.68
N THR A 553 -6.06 -19.60 -5.17
CA THR A 553 -4.99 -20.28 -4.40
C THR A 553 -3.89 -20.91 -5.26
N ASP A 554 -4.10 -21.01 -6.57
CA ASP A 554 -3.08 -21.48 -7.51
C ASP A 554 -2.10 -20.34 -7.86
N TYR A 555 -0.86 -20.49 -7.45
CA TYR A 555 0.20 -19.51 -7.64
C TYR A 555 1.01 -19.70 -8.94
N SER A 556 0.55 -20.58 -9.84
CA SER A 556 1.10 -20.59 -11.20
C SER A 556 0.73 -19.29 -11.92
N MET A 557 1.64 -18.79 -12.75
CA MET A 557 1.38 -17.58 -13.54
C MET A 557 0.61 -17.85 -14.84
N THR A 558 0.31 -19.11 -15.14
CA THR A 558 -0.45 -19.50 -16.34
C THR A 558 -1.81 -18.78 -16.37
N GLY A 559 -2.10 -18.13 -17.49
CA GLY A 559 -3.38 -17.42 -17.68
C GLY A 559 -3.56 -16.12 -16.88
N ARG A 560 -2.52 -15.61 -16.23
CA ARG A 560 -2.55 -14.40 -15.41
C ARG A 560 -1.68 -13.29 -15.98
N THR A 561 -2.01 -12.06 -15.67
CA THR A 561 -1.32 -10.83 -16.05
C THR A 561 -1.16 -10.67 -17.58
N TYR A 562 -0.75 -9.50 -18.06
CA TYR A 562 -0.52 -9.28 -19.48
C TYR A 562 0.48 -10.27 -20.10
N ARG A 563 1.35 -10.90 -19.27
CA ARG A 563 2.40 -11.80 -19.73
C ARG A 563 1.89 -13.16 -20.16
N TYR A 564 0.82 -13.67 -19.56
CA TYR A 564 0.36 -15.05 -19.74
C TYR A 564 -1.14 -15.18 -20.03
N TYR A 565 -1.93 -14.12 -19.87
CA TYR A 565 -3.35 -14.14 -20.23
C TYR A 565 -3.52 -14.21 -21.75
N GLN A 566 -4.29 -15.17 -22.23
CA GLN A 566 -4.50 -15.43 -23.66
C GLN A 566 -5.81 -14.83 -24.20
N GLY A 567 -6.67 -14.34 -23.32
CA GLY A 567 -7.94 -13.72 -23.70
C GLY A 567 -7.77 -12.27 -24.15
N VAL A 568 -8.88 -11.65 -24.51
CA VAL A 568 -8.92 -10.23 -24.87
C VAL A 568 -9.22 -9.42 -23.60
N PRO A 569 -8.28 -8.61 -23.10
CA PRO A 569 -8.55 -7.76 -21.94
C PRO A 569 -9.59 -6.67 -22.28
N LEU A 570 -10.20 -6.09 -21.25
CA LEU A 570 -10.99 -4.86 -21.41
C LEU A 570 -10.07 -3.70 -21.78
N TYR A 571 -9.00 -3.50 -20.98
CA TYR A 571 -7.89 -2.59 -21.31
C TYR A 571 -6.56 -3.30 -20.98
N PRO A 572 -5.57 -3.29 -21.88
CA PRO A 572 -4.29 -3.95 -21.65
C PRO A 572 -3.42 -3.16 -20.65
N PHE A 573 -2.45 -3.85 -20.04
CA PHE A 573 -1.35 -3.21 -19.33
C PHE A 573 -0.71 -2.10 -20.18
N GLY A 574 -0.38 -0.97 -19.57
CA GLY A 574 0.20 0.19 -20.26
C GLY A 574 -0.82 1.06 -21.02
N TYR A 575 -2.10 0.71 -21.00
CA TYR A 575 -3.13 1.51 -21.66
C TYR A 575 -3.41 2.81 -20.93
N GLY A 576 -3.68 3.86 -21.69
CA GLY A 576 -4.12 5.19 -21.25
C GLY A 576 -4.06 6.17 -22.41
N LEU A 577 -5.13 6.95 -22.58
CA LEU A 577 -5.19 8.08 -23.50
C LEU A 577 -4.55 9.33 -22.88
N THR A 578 -4.17 10.29 -23.71
CA THR A 578 -3.67 11.61 -23.28
C THR A 578 -4.34 12.70 -24.08
#